data_04dc1e10944693328de19b0a7377e208
#
_entry.id   04dc1e10944693328de19b0a7377e208
#
_cell.length_a   1.000
_cell.length_b   1.000
_cell.length_c   1.000
_cell.angle_alpha   90.00
_cell.angle_beta   90.00
_cell.angle_gamma   90.00
#
_symmetry.space_group_name_H-M   'P 1'
#
loop_
_entity.id
_entity.type
_entity.pdbx_description
1 polymer ?
#
loop_
_entity_poly.entity_id
_entity_poly.type
_entity_poly.pdbx_seq_one_letter_code
_entity_poly.pdbx_strand_id
1 'polypeptide(L)'
;LTNRQMALLMLVYLTPGPHTVRGLAKTLGVSKPVVTRALNTLGALGYLRRERDQDDRRNVFVVRTSNGADFLEGFKRNLRESDRVAAAHRPIIGQQPAFAHQR
;
A
#
# COMPACT_ATOMS: atom_id res chain seq x y z
N LEU A 1 -8.67 1.74 -5.34
CA LEU A 1 -8.36 1.32 -3.96
C LEU A 1 -8.57 2.48 -3.00
N THR A 2 -8.99 2.16 -1.79
CA THR A 2 -9.08 3.17 -0.75
C THR A 2 -7.67 3.49 -0.24
N ASN A 3 -7.55 4.60 0.48
CA ASN A 3 -6.26 4.96 1.08
C ASN A 3 -5.75 3.86 2.00
N ARG A 4 -6.64 3.25 2.78
CA ARG A 4 -6.24 2.20 3.70
C ARG A 4 -5.79 0.94 2.95
N GLN A 5 -6.48 0.61 1.87
CA GLN A 5 -6.09 -0.53 1.05
C GLN A 5 -4.73 -0.29 0.41
N MET A 6 -4.49 0.91 -0.09
CA MET A 6 -3.21 1.25 -0.69
C MET A 6 -2.10 1.24 0.36
N ALA A 7 -2.37 1.78 1.55
CA ALA A 7 -1.38 1.79 2.63
C ALA A 7 -0.99 0.36 3.02
N LEU A 8 -1.96 -0.54 3.10
CA LEU A 8 -1.70 -1.93 3.43
C LEU A 8 -0.86 -2.59 2.34
N LEU A 9 -1.22 -2.36 1.08
CA LEU A 9 -0.49 -2.92 -0.04
C LEU A 9 0.95 -2.43 -0.04
N MET A 10 1.16 -1.14 0.13
CA MET A 10 2.49 -0.58 0.14
C MET A 10 3.32 -1.08 1.32
N LEU A 11 2.69 -1.24 2.47
CA LEU A 11 3.38 -1.74 3.66
C LEU A 11 3.94 -3.16 3.40
N VAL A 12 3.14 -4.01 2.77
CA VAL A 12 3.57 -5.38 2.49
C VAL A 12 4.69 -5.40 1.45
N TYR A 13 4.63 -4.51 0.47
CA TYR A 13 5.61 -4.54 -0.61
C TYR A 13 6.88 -3.74 -0.33
N LEU A 14 6.80 -2.72 0.51
CA LEU A 14 7.93 -1.82 0.72
C LEU A 14 8.70 -2.09 2.02
N THR A 15 8.18 -2.94 2.89
CA THR A 15 8.89 -3.27 4.12
C THR A 15 9.17 -4.77 4.16
N PRO A 16 10.25 -5.17 4.84
CA PRO A 16 10.60 -6.59 4.87
C PRO A 16 9.57 -7.40 5.65
N GLY A 17 9.29 -8.60 5.16
CA GLY A 17 8.43 -9.54 5.81
C GLY A 17 9.21 -10.45 6.76
N PRO A 18 8.55 -11.46 7.28
CA PRO A 18 7.19 -11.85 6.93
C PRO A 18 6.14 -10.93 7.55
N HIS A 19 5.00 -10.80 6.87
CA HIS A 19 3.90 -9.99 7.36
C HIS A 19 2.77 -10.89 7.81
N THR A 20 2.13 -10.54 8.93
CA THR A 20 0.95 -11.25 9.40
C THR A 20 -0.20 -10.26 9.53
N VAL A 21 -1.43 -10.79 9.53
CA VAL A 21 -2.61 -9.93 9.72
C VAL A 21 -2.49 -9.15 11.01
N ARG A 22 -2.08 -9.82 12.08
CA ARG A 22 -1.92 -9.19 13.38
C ARG A 22 -0.86 -8.09 13.36
N GLY A 23 0.28 -8.37 12.74
CA GLY A 23 1.37 -7.40 12.65
C GLY A 23 0.98 -6.18 11.83
N LEU A 24 0.27 -6.40 10.72
CA LEU A 24 -0.17 -5.30 9.89
C LEU A 24 -1.20 -4.44 10.62
N ALA A 25 -2.11 -5.06 11.36
CA ALA A 25 -3.09 -4.31 12.14
C ALA A 25 -2.39 -3.44 13.17
N LYS A 26 -1.39 -3.98 13.84
CA LYS A 26 -0.64 -3.25 14.85
C LYS A 26 0.10 -2.06 14.22
N THR A 27 0.78 -2.30 13.12
CA THR A 27 1.54 -1.24 12.44
C THR A 27 0.64 -0.13 11.94
N LEU A 28 -0.52 -0.46 11.40
CA LEU A 28 -1.45 0.53 10.88
C LEU A 28 -2.32 1.16 11.97
N GLY A 29 -2.28 0.61 13.18
CA GLY A 29 -3.09 1.13 14.28
C GLY A 29 -4.58 0.90 14.09
N VAL A 30 -4.96 -0.23 13.48
CA VAL A 30 -6.35 -0.56 13.22
C VAL A 30 -6.65 -1.96 13.75
N SER A 31 -7.92 -2.33 13.78
CA SER A 31 -8.31 -3.65 14.26
C SER A 31 -8.07 -4.73 13.20
N LYS A 32 -7.98 -5.97 13.64
CA LYS A 32 -7.81 -7.10 12.73
C LYS A 32 -8.95 -7.20 11.71
N PRO A 33 -10.23 -7.03 12.08
CA PRO A 33 -11.30 -7.05 11.09
C PRO A 33 -11.14 -6.01 9.99
N VAL A 34 -10.58 -4.85 10.32
CA VAL A 34 -10.34 -3.82 9.31
C VAL A 34 -9.30 -4.30 8.30
N VAL A 35 -8.21 -4.92 8.78
CA VAL A 35 -7.19 -5.47 7.90
C VAL A 35 -7.78 -6.60 7.06
N THR A 36 -8.56 -7.48 7.69
CA THR A 36 -9.17 -8.61 6.99
C THR A 36 -10.07 -8.14 5.83
N ARG A 37 -10.86 -7.10 6.05
CA ARG A 37 -11.71 -6.57 4.98
C ARG A 37 -10.88 -6.02 3.84
N ALA A 38 -9.81 -5.30 4.14
CA ALA A 38 -8.93 -4.79 3.10
C ALA A 38 -8.26 -5.94 2.34
N LEU A 39 -7.86 -6.99 3.05
CA LEU A 39 -7.25 -8.15 2.41
C LEU A 39 -8.25 -8.92 1.55
N ASN A 40 -9.51 -8.92 1.90
CA ASN A 40 -10.53 -9.55 1.06
C ASN A 40 -10.57 -8.86 -0.31
N THR A 41 -10.53 -7.53 -0.33
CA THR A 41 -10.52 -6.77 -1.57
C THR A 41 -9.21 -6.99 -2.33
N LEU A 42 -8.08 -6.86 -1.66
CA LEU A 42 -6.79 -6.98 -2.31
C LEU A 42 -6.53 -8.41 -2.80
N GLY A 43 -7.05 -9.39 -2.07
CA GLY A 43 -6.96 -10.78 -2.49
C GLY A 43 -7.82 -11.07 -3.70
N ALA A 44 -9.03 -10.50 -3.76
CA ALA A 44 -9.91 -10.66 -4.92
C ALA A 44 -9.29 -10.04 -6.16
N LEU A 45 -8.51 -8.97 -6.01
CA LEU A 45 -7.80 -8.35 -7.12
C LEU A 45 -6.51 -9.09 -7.46
N GLY A 46 -6.12 -10.05 -6.65
CA GLY A 46 -4.90 -10.81 -6.88
C GLY A 46 -3.62 -10.10 -6.49
N TYR A 47 -3.72 -9.03 -5.71
CA TYR A 47 -2.55 -8.23 -5.36
C TYR A 47 -1.81 -8.72 -4.12
N LEU A 48 -2.50 -9.49 -3.28
CA LEU A 48 -1.91 -10.12 -2.11
C LEU A 48 -2.55 -11.49 -1.94
N ARG A 49 -1.87 -12.37 -1.22
CA ARG A 49 -2.41 -13.70 -0.92
C ARG A 49 -2.22 -13.95 0.57
N ARG A 50 -3.14 -14.68 1.16
CA ARG A 50 -3.05 -15.07 2.57
C ARG A 50 -2.66 -16.54 2.65
N GLU A 51 -1.77 -16.85 3.60
CA GLU A 51 -1.36 -18.22 3.86
C GLU A 51 -1.44 -18.47 5.34
N ARG A 52 -2.11 -19.55 5.74
CA ARG A 52 -2.22 -19.87 7.13
C ARG A 52 -0.91 -20.48 7.62
N ASP A 53 -0.50 -20.08 8.83
CA ASP A 53 0.68 -20.62 9.45
C ASP A 53 0.36 -22.05 9.88
N GLN A 54 1.13 -23.02 9.42
CA GLN A 54 0.87 -24.41 9.74
C GLN A 54 1.23 -24.74 11.17
N ASP A 55 2.16 -24.01 11.75
CA ASP A 55 2.60 -24.23 13.12
C ASP A 55 1.67 -23.55 14.12
N ASP A 56 1.08 -22.42 13.76
CA ASP A 56 0.14 -21.71 14.62
C ASP A 56 -1.01 -21.19 13.78
N ARG A 57 -2.12 -21.88 13.83
CA ARG A 57 -3.27 -21.57 13.00
C ARG A 57 -3.89 -20.19 13.27
N ARG A 58 -3.51 -19.58 14.39
CA ARG A 58 -3.99 -18.22 14.68
C ARG A 58 -3.27 -17.17 13.87
N ASN A 59 -2.12 -17.52 13.28
CA ASN A 59 -1.39 -16.60 12.44
C ASN A 59 -1.78 -16.79 10.99
N VAL A 60 -1.96 -15.69 10.29
CA VAL A 60 -2.20 -15.71 8.86
C VAL A 60 -1.14 -14.81 8.24
N PHE A 61 -0.32 -15.38 7.36
CA PHE A 61 0.70 -14.63 6.66
C PHE A 61 0.09 -13.93 5.45
N VAL A 62 0.60 -12.75 5.14
CA VAL A 62 0.19 -11.99 3.97
C VAL A 62 1.40 -11.93 3.05
N VAL A 63 1.25 -12.49 1.87
CA VAL A 63 2.37 -12.62 0.95
C VAL A 63 2.12 -11.87 -0.35
N ARG A 64 3.22 -11.49 -1.00
CA ARG A 64 3.19 -10.75 -2.25
C ARG A 64 2.82 -11.67 -3.40
N THR A 65 2.32 -11.07 -4.48
CA THR A 65 2.05 -11.80 -5.72
C THR A 65 2.70 -11.03 -6.87
N SER A 66 2.89 -11.71 -8.00
CA SER A 66 3.42 -11.02 -9.17
C SER A 66 2.44 -9.97 -9.68
N ASN A 67 1.13 -10.22 -9.58
CA ASN A 67 0.12 -9.24 -9.98
C ASN A 67 0.20 -7.97 -9.14
N GLY A 68 0.43 -8.11 -7.84
CA GLY A 68 0.58 -6.96 -6.96
C GLY A 68 1.83 -6.17 -7.27
N ALA A 69 2.93 -6.87 -7.55
CA ALA A 69 4.17 -6.22 -7.92
C ALA A 69 4.01 -5.43 -9.22
N ASP A 70 3.33 -6.01 -10.21
CA ASP A 70 3.08 -5.33 -11.48
C ASP A 70 2.18 -4.10 -11.28
N PHE A 71 1.16 -4.24 -10.44
CA PHE A 71 0.28 -3.11 -10.16
C PHE A 71 1.08 -1.94 -9.55
N LEU A 72 1.94 -2.23 -8.58
CA LEU A 72 2.71 -1.17 -7.94
C LEU A 72 3.74 -0.55 -8.88
N GLU A 73 4.32 -1.35 -9.78
CA GLU A 73 5.23 -0.81 -10.78
C GLU A 73 4.50 0.18 -11.69
N GLY A 74 3.29 -0.17 -12.12
CA GLY A 74 2.47 0.72 -12.92
C GLY A 74 2.09 1.98 -12.15
N PHE A 75 1.75 1.84 -10.88
CA PHE A 75 1.40 2.96 -10.02
C PHE A 75 2.59 3.90 -9.87
N LYS A 76 3.79 3.37 -9.66
CA LYS A 76 5.00 4.19 -9.55
C LYS A 76 5.29 4.93 -10.85
N ARG A 77 5.11 4.27 -11.98
CA ARG A 77 5.30 4.93 -13.28
C ARG A 77 4.33 6.09 -13.45
N ASN A 78 3.06 5.88 -13.07
CA ASN A 78 2.05 6.91 -13.17
C ASN A 78 2.37 8.11 -12.27
N LEU A 79 2.90 7.85 -11.09
CA LEU A 79 3.32 8.92 -10.20
C LEU A 79 4.47 9.71 -10.79
N ARG A 80 5.46 9.03 -11.34
CA ARG A 80 6.58 9.70 -11.97
C ARG A 80 6.16 10.54 -13.16
N GLU A 81 5.22 10.02 -13.95
CA GLU A 81 4.71 10.75 -15.09
C GLU A 81 3.93 11.98 -14.63
N SER A 82 3.11 11.84 -13.60
CA SER A 82 2.37 12.96 -13.05
C SER A 82 3.31 14.03 -12.51
N ASP A 83 4.39 13.63 -11.86
CA ASP A 83 5.37 14.56 -11.35
C ASP A 83 6.04 15.31 -12.50
N ARG A 84 6.36 14.63 -13.59
CA ARG A 84 6.96 15.29 -14.72
C ARG A 84 6.02 16.30 -15.34
N VAL A 85 4.76 15.94 -15.50
CA VAL A 85 3.75 16.82 -16.06
C VAL A 85 3.55 18.03 -15.13
N ALA A 86 3.46 17.79 -13.85
CA ALA A 86 3.29 18.86 -12.88
C ALA A 86 4.49 19.81 -12.91
N ALA A 87 5.69 19.26 -13.00
CA ALA A 87 6.89 20.10 -13.06
C ALA A 87 6.90 20.94 -14.33
N ALA A 88 6.50 20.36 -15.45
CA ALA A 88 6.48 21.09 -16.71
C ALA A 88 5.47 22.22 -16.71
N HIS A 89 4.40 22.09 -15.93
CA HIS A 89 3.38 23.10 -15.85
C HIS A 89 3.44 23.92 -14.58
N ARG A 90 4.53 23.81 -13.85
CA ARG A 90 4.65 24.50 -12.58
C ARG A 90 4.60 26.00 -12.78
N PRO A 91 3.87 26.71 -11.96
CA PRO A 91 3.82 28.15 -12.05
C PRO A 91 5.19 28.72 -11.79
N ILE A 92 5.44 29.87 -12.32
CA ILE A 92 6.70 30.50 -12.15
C ILE A 92 6.65 31.26 -10.91
N ILE A 93 7.76 31.41 -10.26
CA ILE A 93 7.88 32.26 -9.20
C ILE A 93 6.84 32.55 -8.23
N GLY A 94 7.09 32.56 -7.05
CA GLY A 94 6.22 32.98 -6.02
C GLY A 94 4.94 32.19 -5.98
N GLN A 95 4.83 31.20 -6.76
CA GLN A 95 3.63 30.44 -6.85
C GLN A 95 3.71 29.28 -5.92
N GLN A 96 4.65 29.23 -5.05
CA GLN A 96 4.80 28.16 -4.14
C GLN A 96 3.61 28.05 -3.28
N PRO A 97 3.08 26.92 -3.07
CA PRO A 97 1.99 26.75 -2.16
C PRO A 97 2.50 27.03 -0.80
N ALA A 98 1.76 27.78 -0.11
CA ALA A 98 2.16 28.08 1.18
C ALA A 98 2.20 26.90 2.06
N PHE A 99 1.44 26.00 1.79
CA PHE A 99 1.33 24.95 2.61
C PHE A 99 2.33 24.05 2.41
N ALA A 100 3.09 24.36 1.61
CA ALA A 100 4.13 23.56 1.50
C ALA A 100 4.70 23.40 2.81
N HIS A 101 4.45 23.98 3.45
CA HIS A 101 4.75 23.93 4.53
C HIS A 101 3.99 23.28 5.32
N GLN A 102 3.82 23.14 4.84
CA GLN A 102 3.07 22.79 5.34
C GLN A 102 3.02 21.69 5.80
N ARG A 103 3.44 21.55 5.93
CA ARG A 103 3.23 20.92 6.25
C ARG A 103 3.06 20.26 6.67
#